data_7d2ae58b01e5eacd467b29e014e99818
#
_entry.id   7d2ae58b01e5eacd467b29e014e99818
#
_cell.length_a   1.000
_cell.length_b   1.000
_cell.length_c   1.000
_cell.angle_alpha   90.00
_cell.angle_beta   90.00
_cell.angle_gamma   90.00
#
_symmetry.space_group_name_H-M   'P 1'
#
loop_
_entity.id
_entity.type
_entity.pdbx_description
1 polymer ?
#
loop_
_entity_poly.entity_id
_entity_poly.type
_entity_poly.pdbx_seq_one_letter_code
_entity_poly.pdbx_strand_id
1 'polypeptide(L)'
;LGVSQGDTINVDDRITKPTDDPSRIGPDYSELVVLAHYHPQMKEAYAKYPAQDWLDAAAQVGIPMQPARRPEDALNDQALIDEGIIVTMNDPEVGPIRHVGLVYAMTKTTGRVQGPAPTVGQHTDELLAELNIPFERPKGNAPKTLTIPLEGILVLDLGLAIAGPFSTQLLSDLGATVIKVNTVYDMFWHSTHIAFTANRGKQSISINLKDPRGLAV
;
A
#
# COMPACT_ATOMS: atom_id res chain seq x y z
N LEU A 1 -0.95 25.33 -26.84
CA LEU A 1 -1.31 25.67 -25.46
C LEU A 1 -1.36 27.19 -25.23
N GLY A 2 -0.90 28.05 -26.16
CA GLY A 2 -0.91 29.52 -26.03
C GLY A 2 0.13 30.08 -25.05
N VAL A 3 1.11 29.26 -24.68
CA VAL A 3 2.25 29.68 -23.87
C VAL A 3 3.33 30.19 -24.80
N SER A 4 3.76 31.46 -24.63
CA SER A 4 4.79 32.03 -25.47
C SER A 4 6.18 31.53 -25.06
N GLN A 5 7.03 31.21 -26.04
CA GLN A 5 8.45 31.00 -25.81
C GLN A 5 9.06 32.36 -25.44
N GLY A 6 9.55 32.51 -24.24
CA GLY A 6 10.26 33.70 -23.81
C GLY A 6 9.63 34.45 -22.64
N ASP A 7 8.60 33.92 -21.99
CA ASP A 7 8.10 34.49 -20.75
C ASP A 7 9.21 34.52 -19.68
N THR A 8 9.47 35.71 -19.12
CA THR A 8 10.38 35.81 -18.00
C THR A 8 9.64 35.48 -16.72
N ILE A 9 10.03 34.39 -16.10
CA ILE A 9 9.49 33.96 -14.82
C ILE A 9 10.34 34.55 -13.71
N ASN A 10 9.77 35.44 -12.91
CA ASN A 10 10.42 35.95 -11.71
C ASN A 10 10.36 34.87 -10.63
N VAL A 11 11.50 34.25 -10.38
CA VAL A 11 11.66 33.22 -9.38
C VAL A 11 12.19 33.84 -8.10
N ASP A 12 11.45 33.67 -7.00
CA ASP A 12 11.91 34.15 -5.68
C ASP A 12 13.15 33.33 -5.25
N ASP A 13 14.26 33.99 -5.00
CA ASP A 13 15.52 33.35 -4.58
C ASP A 13 15.38 32.43 -3.36
N ARG A 14 14.37 32.67 -2.51
CA ARG A 14 14.07 31.80 -1.36
C ARG A 14 13.52 30.43 -1.77
N ILE A 15 12.94 30.35 -2.98
CA ILE A 15 12.35 29.13 -3.52
C ILE A 15 13.39 28.35 -4.34
N THR A 16 14.34 29.04 -4.96
CA THR A 16 15.28 28.47 -5.93
C THR A 16 16.66 28.14 -5.37
N LYS A 17 16.99 28.52 -4.13
CA LYS A 17 18.26 28.10 -3.56
C LYS A 17 18.30 26.60 -3.37
N PRO A 18 19.25 25.90 -4.01
CA PRO A 18 19.48 24.49 -3.73
C PRO A 18 19.72 24.33 -2.23
N THR A 19 19.07 23.37 -1.60
CA THR A 19 19.44 23.01 -0.24
C THR A 19 20.75 22.24 -0.32
N ASP A 20 21.72 22.58 0.52
CA ASP A 20 22.99 21.85 0.65
C ASP A 20 22.81 20.44 1.26
N ASP A 21 21.58 19.97 1.35
CA ASP A 21 21.25 18.65 1.88
C ASP A 21 21.34 17.59 0.76
N PRO A 22 22.41 16.77 0.73
CA PRO A 22 22.63 15.77 -0.31
C PRO A 22 21.65 14.60 -0.22
N SER A 23 20.87 14.49 0.86
CA SER A 23 19.84 13.45 1.01
C SER A 23 18.54 13.81 0.32
N ARG A 24 18.39 15.02 -0.16
CA ARG A 24 17.17 15.50 -0.79
C ARG A 24 17.11 15.06 -2.25
N ILE A 25 16.37 14.02 -2.52
CA ILE A 25 16.08 13.55 -3.88
C ILE A 25 14.78 14.23 -4.32
N GLY A 26 14.82 15.03 -5.37
CA GLY A 26 13.65 15.69 -5.94
C GLY A 26 14.01 16.55 -7.14
N PRO A 27 13.02 17.01 -7.92
CA PRO A 27 13.25 17.94 -9.01
C PRO A 27 13.85 19.24 -8.47
N ASP A 28 14.66 19.89 -9.29
CA ASP A 28 15.17 21.22 -8.97
C ASP A 28 13.99 22.16 -8.67
N TYR A 29 14.13 22.97 -7.63
CA TYR A 29 13.09 23.93 -7.25
C TYR A 29 12.74 24.90 -8.39
N SER A 30 13.68 25.22 -9.26
CA SER A 30 13.44 26.02 -10.45
C SER A 30 12.39 25.39 -11.38
N GLU A 31 12.43 24.08 -11.56
CA GLU A 31 11.44 23.35 -12.38
C GLU A 31 10.04 23.39 -11.75
N LEU A 32 9.95 23.26 -10.43
CA LEU A 32 8.68 23.35 -9.71
C LEU A 32 8.07 24.75 -9.80
N VAL A 33 8.89 25.80 -9.77
CA VAL A 33 8.42 27.18 -9.94
C VAL A 33 7.90 27.42 -11.34
N VAL A 34 8.59 26.90 -12.37
CA VAL A 34 8.13 26.96 -13.77
C VAL A 34 6.79 26.23 -13.90
N LEU A 35 6.67 25.04 -13.35
CA LEU A 35 5.39 24.29 -13.36
C LEU A 35 4.28 25.06 -12.65
N ALA A 36 4.56 25.65 -11.48
CA ALA A 36 3.58 26.44 -10.74
C ALA A 36 3.13 27.67 -11.51
N HIS A 37 4.05 28.35 -12.22
CA HIS A 37 3.74 29.51 -13.05
C HIS A 37 2.78 29.17 -14.21
N TYR A 38 3.02 28.04 -14.89
CA TYR A 38 2.19 27.63 -16.03
C TYR A 38 0.94 26.80 -15.64
N HIS A 39 0.83 26.39 -14.38
CA HIS A 39 -0.29 25.54 -13.93
C HIS A 39 -1.69 26.14 -14.26
N PRO A 40 -1.96 27.45 -14.05
CA PRO A 40 -3.26 28.01 -14.41
C PRO A 40 -3.56 27.91 -15.91
N GLN A 41 -2.58 28.24 -16.77
CA GLN A 41 -2.72 28.19 -18.23
C GLN A 41 -2.90 26.74 -18.71
N MET A 42 -2.20 25.79 -18.12
CA MET A 42 -2.36 24.35 -18.40
C MET A 42 -3.75 23.88 -18.01
N LYS A 43 -4.23 24.27 -16.84
CA LYS A 43 -5.58 23.93 -16.38
C LYS A 43 -6.67 24.46 -17.33
N GLU A 44 -6.56 25.72 -17.76
CA GLU A 44 -7.46 26.30 -18.74
C GLU A 44 -7.38 25.60 -20.10
N ALA A 45 -6.19 25.23 -20.54
CA ALA A 45 -5.99 24.51 -21.80
C ALA A 45 -6.65 23.14 -21.74
N TYR A 46 -6.38 22.35 -20.68
CA TYR A 46 -6.98 21.02 -20.52
C TYR A 46 -8.48 21.05 -20.42
N ALA A 47 -9.09 22.12 -19.89
CA ALA A 47 -10.53 22.26 -19.80
C ALA A 47 -11.24 22.49 -21.15
N LYS A 48 -10.49 22.81 -22.22
CA LYS A 48 -11.09 23.12 -23.54
C LYS A 48 -11.56 21.90 -24.31
N TYR A 49 -11.00 20.72 -24.03
CA TYR A 49 -11.28 19.49 -24.74
C TYR A 49 -11.53 18.33 -23.78
N PRO A 50 -12.28 17.29 -24.20
CA PRO A 50 -12.41 16.06 -23.45
C PRO A 50 -11.05 15.39 -23.18
N ALA A 51 -10.94 14.66 -22.07
CA ALA A 51 -9.69 13.97 -21.72
C ALA A 51 -9.20 13.01 -22.83
N GLN A 52 -10.12 12.34 -23.53
CA GLN A 52 -9.78 11.40 -24.60
C GLN A 52 -9.08 12.10 -25.78
N ASP A 53 -9.53 13.29 -26.15
CA ASP A 53 -8.90 14.05 -27.25
C ASP A 53 -7.43 14.39 -26.94
N TRP A 54 -7.15 14.67 -25.65
CA TRP A 54 -5.79 14.91 -25.16
C TRP A 54 -4.93 13.64 -25.21
N LEU A 55 -5.51 12.50 -24.80
CA LEU A 55 -4.81 11.21 -24.84
C LEU A 55 -4.47 10.80 -26.26
N ASP A 56 -5.41 10.96 -27.19
CA ASP A 56 -5.22 10.62 -28.59
C ASP A 56 -4.17 11.52 -29.26
N ALA A 57 -4.22 12.82 -28.98
CA ALA A 57 -3.23 13.78 -29.48
C ALA A 57 -1.83 13.50 -28.91
N ALA A 58 -1.73 13.17 -27.62
CA ALA A 58 -0.47 12.83 -26.97
C ALA A 58 0.13 11.55 -27.56
N ALA A 59 -0.69 10.53 -27.79
CA ALA A 59 -0.27 9.27 -28.40
C ALA A 59 0.29 9.49 -29.81
N GLN A 60 -0.34 10.35 -30.63
CA GLN A 60 0.12 10.66 -31.98
C GLN A 60 1.53 11.28 -32.04
N VAL A 61 1.91 12.02 -30.98
CA VAL A 61 3.21 12.69 -30.91
C VAL A 61 4.20 12.01 -29.97
N GLY A 62 3.83 10.85 -29.42
CA GLY A 62 4.70 10.06 -28.53
C GLY A 62 4.89 10.67 -27.13
N ILE A 63 3.98 11.52 -26.68
CA ILE A 63 4.02 12.08 -25.33
C ILE A 63 3.30 11.10 -24.38
N PRO A 64 3.94 10.61 -23.30
CA PRO A 64 3.29 9.79 -22.30
C PRO A 64 2.25 10.62 -21.55
N MET A 65 0.98 10.26 -21.68
CA MET A 65 -0.13 10.90 -20.97
C MET A 65 -1.11 9.84 -20.49
N GLN A 66 -1.58 9.99 -19.25
CA GLN A 66 -2.57 9.10 -18.64
C GLN A 66 -3.67 9.93 -17.98
N PRO A 67 -4.92 9.46 -17.97
CA PRO A 67 -5.98 10.12 -17.23
C PRO A 67 -5.74 10.01 -15.73
N ALA A 68 -6.02 11.08 -14.97
CA ALA A 68 -6.10 11.00 -13.53
C ALA A 68 -7.40 10.26 -13.16
N ARG A 69 -7.27 8.99 -12.74
CA ARG A 69 -8.40 8.16 -12.33
C ARG A 69 -8.62 8.29 -10.83
N ARG A 70 -9.87 8.19 -10.40
CA ARG A 70 -10.18 8.00 -8.98
C ARG A 70 -9.85 6.56 -8.57
N PRO A 71 -9.58 6.29 -7.30
CA PRO A 71 -9.34 4.92 -6.82
C PRO A 71 -10.47 3.95 -7.20
N GLU A 72 -11.72 4.39 -7.15
CA GLU A 72 -12.90 3.60 -7.49
C GLU A 72 -12.91 3.20 -8.97
N ASP A 73 -12.44 4.06 -9.84
CA ASP A 73 -12.38 3.77 -11.28
C ASP A 73 -11.37 2.64 -11.55
N ALA A 74 -10.23 2.63 -10.84
CA ALA A 74 -9.24 1.55 -10.94
C ALA A 74 -9.75 0.24 -10.32
N LEU A 75 -10.40 0.30 -9.15
CA LEU A 75 -10.96 -0.88 -8.48
C LEU A 75 -12.13 -1.51 -9.26
N ASN A 76 -12.75 -0.77 -10.19
CA ASN A 76 -13.84 -1.24 -11.04
C ASN A 76 -13.41 -1.50 -12.50
N ASP A 77 -12.13 -1.37 -12.81
CA ASP A 77 -11.61 -1.62 -14.15
C ASP A 77 -11.63 -3.14 -14.45
N GLN A 78 -12.42 -3.52 -15.45
CA GLN A 78 -12.63 -4.93 -15.78
C GLN A 78 -11.33 -5.61 -16.23
N ALA A 79 -10.45 -4.91 -16.97
CA ALA A 79 -9.19 -5.46 -17.39
C ALA A 79 -8.27 -5.79 -16.20
N LEU A 80 -8.23 -4.92 -15.17
CA LEU A 80 -7.45 -5.17 -13.97
C LEU A 80 -8.05 -6.32 -13.12
N ILE A 81 -9.37 -6.49 -13.16
CA ILE A 81 -10.04 -7.61 -12.49
C ILE A 81 -9.74 -8.92 -13.22
N ASP A 82 -9.83 -8.95 -14.53
CA ASP A 82 -9.59 -10.15 -15.35
C ASP A 82 -8.12 -10.60 -15.27
N GLU A 83 -7.19 -9.68 -15.13
CA GLU A 83 -5.77 -9.96 -14.90
C GLU A 83 -5.43 -10.35 -13.45
N GLY A 84 -6.41 -10.31 -12.53
CA GLY A 84 -6.20 -10.63 -11.12
C GLY A 84 -5.43 -9.57 -10.33
N ILE A 85 -5.21 -8.38 -10.90
CA ILE A 85 -4.61 -7.24 -10.22
C ILE A 85 -5.57 -6.70 -9.15
N ILE A 86 -6.87 -6.71 -9.45
CA ILE A 86 -7.93 -6.40 -8.49
C ILE A 86 -8.59 -7.70 -8.07
N VAL A 87 -8.67 -7.90 -6.76
CA VAL A 87 -9.32 -9.07 -6.13
C VAL A 87 -10.53 -8.65 -5.32
N THR A 88 -11.52 -9.53 -5.25
CA THR A 88 -12.68 -9.35 -4.36
C THR A 88 -12.54 -10.29 -3.17
N MET A 89 -12.73 -9.76 -1.97
CA MET A 89 -12.79 -10.52 -0.72
C MET A 89 -14.13 -10.29 -0.04
N ASN A 90 -14.60 -11.27 0.71
CA ASN A 90 -15.75 -11.11 1.60
C ASN A 90 -15.25 -10.70 2.98
N ASP A 91 -15.51 -9.46 3.34
CA ASP A 91 -15.31 -8.99 4.71
C ASP A 91 -16.54 -9.34 5.55
N PRO A 92 -16.36 -9.85 6.78
CA PRO A 92 -17.49 -10.30 7.61
C PRO A 92 -18.41 -9.18 8.07
N GLU A 93 -17.93 -7.92 8.13
CA GLU A 93 -18.70 -6.79 8.61
C GLU A 93 -19.33 -5.97 7.48
N VAL A 94 -18.58 -5.74 6.39
CA VAL A 94 -19.02 -4.86 5.30
C VAL A 94 -19.36 -5.59 4.01
N GLY A 95 -19.18 -6.91 3.96
CA GLY A 95 -19.48 -7.71 2.79
C GLY A 95 -18.37 -7.69 1.72
N PRO A 96 -18.70 -7.80 0.43
CA PRO A 96 -17.69 -7.89 -0.62
C PRO A 96 -16.97 -6.56 -0.82
N ILE A 97 -15.65 -6.59 -0.68
CA ILE A 97 -14.75 -5.46 -0.89
C ILE A 97 -13.73 -5.78 -1.97
N ARG A 98 -13.37 -4.79 -2.77
CA ARG A 98 -12.31 -4.89 -3.78
C ARG A 98 -11.03 -4.30 -3.28
N HIS A 99 -9.94 -5.01 -3.53
CA HIS A 99 -8.58 -4.60 -3.17
C HIS A 99 -7.62 -4.79 -4.34
N VAL A 100 -6.51 -4.07 -4.31
CA VAL A 100 -5.35 -4.43 -5.11
C VAL A 100 -4.88 -5.80 -4.63
N GLY A 101 -4.72 -6.75 -5.53
CA GLY A 101 -4.29 -8.12 -5.25
C GLY A 101 -2.79 -8.22 -4.93
N LEU A 102 -2.17 -9.26 -5.49
CA LEU A 102 -0.74 -9.48 -5.30
C LEU A 102 0.08 -8.46 -6.07
N VAL A 103 1.13 -7.92 -5.43
CA VAL A 103 2.12 -7.06 -6.11
C VAL A 103 3.23 -7.87 -6.79
N TYR A 104 3.26 -9.18 -6.60
CA TYR A 104 4.26 -10.09 -7.17
C TYR A 104 3.58 -11.18 -8.01
N ALA A 105 4.01 -11.32 -9.26
CA ALA A 105 3.65 -12.44 -10.12
C ALA A 105 4.77 -13.47 -10.13
N MET A 106 4.58 -14.60 -9.45
CA MET A 106 5.54 -15.70 -9.41
C MET A 106 4.98 -16.92 -10.15
N THR A 107 5.80 -17.56 -10.97
CA THR A 107 5.35 -18.64 -11.87
C THR A 107 5.34 -20.02 -11.23
N LYS A 108 6.14 -20.26 -10.17
CA LYS A 108 6.26 -21.59 -9.55
C LYS A 108 5.58 -21.69 -8.20
N THR A 109 5.81 -20.71 -7.33
CA THR A 109 5.23 -20.62 -6.00
C THR A 109 4.46 -19.32 -5.92
N THR A 110 3.19 -19.35 -6.27
CA THR A 110 2.34 -18.14 -6.29
C THR A 110 1.90 -17.77 -4.89
N GLY A 111 1.98 -16.48 -4.57
CA GLY A 111 1.29 -15.94 -3.41
C GLY A 111 -0.23 -16.01 -3.58
N ARG A 112 -0.95 -15.70 -2.51
CA ARG A 112 -2.41 -15.52 -2.54
C ARG A 112 -2.84 -14.57 -1.45
N VAL A 113 -3.90 -13.83 -1.68
CA VAL A 113 -4.55 -13.05 -0.63
C VAL A 113 -5.15 -14.02 0.38
N GLN A 114 -4.73 -13.95 1.65
CA GLN A 114 -5.08 -14.93 2.69
C GLN A 114 -6.49 -14.70 3.27
N GLY A 115 -7.05 -13.51 3.16
CA GLY A 115 -8.38 -13.16 3.66
C GLY A 115 -8.53 -11.68 3.98
N PRO A 116 -9.66 -11.26 4.55
CA PRO A 116 -9.89 -9.89 4.98
C PRO A 116 -8.99 -9.50 6.17
N ALA A 117 -9.00 -8.22 6.51
CA ALA A 117 -8.34 -7.73 7.71
C ALA A 117 -9.12 -8.19 8.97
N PRO A 118 -8.45 -8.65 10.02
CA PRO A 118 -9.13 -8.99 11.26
C PRO A 118 -9.58 -7.73 12.01
N THR A 119 -10.53 -7.86 12.91
CA THR A 119 -10.81 -6.81 13.90
C THR A 119 -9.72 -6.77 14.96
N VAL A 120 -9.60 -5.65 15.70
CA VAL A 120 -8.59 -5.50 16.76
C VAL A 120 -8.75 -6.59 17.82
N GLY A 121 -7.70 -7.38 18.05
CA GLY A 121 -7.68 -8.44 19.03
C GLY A 121 -8.55 -9.65 18.71
N GLN A 122 -9.01 -9.80 17.49
CA GLN A 122 -9.91 -10.89 17.07
C GLN A 122 -9.42 -12.28 17.47
N HIS A 123 -8.10 -12.50 17.45
CA HIS A 123 -7.48 -13.80 17.73
C HIS A 123 -6.76 -13.83 19.10
N THR A 124 -7.07 -12.89 20.01
CA THR A 124 -6.35 -12.76 21.29
C THR A 124 -6.43 -14.03 22.12
N ASP A 125 -7.62 -14.56 22.32
CA ASP A 125 -7.80 -15.75 23.19
C ASP A 125 -7.18 -17.01 22.56
N GLU A 126 -7.30 -17.18 21.24
CA GLU A 126 -6.69 -18.28 20.51
C GLU A 126 -5.15 -18.23 20.61
N LEU A 127 -4.55 -17.09 20.31
CA LEU A 127 -3.10 -16.92 20.35
C LEU A 127 -2.54 -17.05 21.78
N LEU A 128 -3.25 -16.55 22.79
CA LEU A 128 -2.85 -16.73 24.19
C LEU A 128 -2.93 -18.19 24.64
N ALA A 129 -3.88 -18.95 24.13
CA ALA A 129 -3.98 -20.38 24.41
C ALA A 129 -2.78 -21.16 23.83
N GLU A 130 -2.30 -20.76 22.65
CA GLU A 130 -1.14 -21.38 22.00
C GLU A 130 0.16 -21.16 22.77
N LEU A 131 0.31 -20.07 23.55
CA LEU A 131 1.52 -19.81 24.35
C LEU A 131 1.76 -20.88 25.44
N ASN A 132 0.71 -21.62 25.83
CA ASN A 132 0.85 -22.70 26.79
C ASN A 132 1.32 -24.02 26.16
N ILE A 133 1.48 -24.06 24.83
CA ILE A 133 1.99 -25.21 24.11
C ILE A 133 3.51 -25.09 24.01
N PRO A 134 4.31 -26.06 24.49
CA PRO A 134 5.75 -26.01 24.38
C PRO A 134 6.19 -25.83 22.91
N PHE A 135 6.95 -24.80 22.63
CA PHE A 135 7.52 -24.60 21.30
C PHE A 135 8.58 -25.65 21.00
N GLU A 136 8.25 -26.59 20.15
CA GLU A 136 9.24 -27.52 19.60
C GLU A 136 9.79 -26.94 18.28
N ARG A 137 11.07 -26.62 18.25
CA ARG A 137 11.71 -26.26 16.98
C ARG A 137 11.60 -27.44 16.02
N PRO A 138 11.13 -27.23 14.78
CA PRO A 138 11.12 -28.29 13.77
C PRO A 138 12.51 -28.89 13.65
N LYS A 139 12.66 -30.16 13.99
CA LYS A 139 13.89 -30.91 13.81
C LYS A 139 13.89 -31.39 12.36
N GLY A 140 14.77 -30.88 11.53
CA GLY A 140 15.02 -31.48 10.25
C GLY A 140 15.27 -30.50 9.11
N ASN A 141 16.38 -30.72 8.43
CA ASN A 141 16.79 -30.05 7.21
C ASN A 141 16.29 -30.78 5.95
N ALA A 142 15.17 -31.48 6.01
CA ALA A 142 14.61 -32.06 4.80
C ALA A 142 14.15 -30.93 3.88
N PRO A 143 14.60 -30.89 2.62
CA PRO A 143 14.11 -29.88 1.69
C PRO A 143 12.61 -30.08 1.51
N LYS A 144 11.82 -29.17 2.09
CA LYS A 144 10.37 -29.12 1.93
C LYS A 144 10.08 -28.44 0.58
N THR A 145 9.37 -29.10 -0.30
CA THR A 145 8.84 -28.43 -1.47
C THR A 145 7.77 -27.44 -1.01
N LEU A 146 8.09 -26.17 -1.09
CA LEU A 146 7.15 -25.12 -0.72
C LEU A 146 6.05 -24.99 -1.78
N THR A 147 4.81 -24.87 -1.35
CA THR A 147 3.67 -24.57 -2.22
C THR A 147 3.46 -23.07 -2.35
N ILE A 148 3.87 -22.32 -1.34
CA ILE A 148 3.82 -20.86 -1.27
C ILE A 148 5.15 -20.35 -0.68
N PRO A 149 5.69 -19.19 -1.12
CA PRO A 149 7.08 -18.77 -0.86
C PRO A 149 7.50 -18.74 0.60
N LEU A 150 6.64 -18.26 1.51
CA LEU A 150 6.94 -18.05 2.93
C LEU A 150 6.17 -19.00 3.86
N GLU A 151 5.78 -20.16 3.34
CA GLU A 151 5.09 -21.18 4.14
C GLU A 151 5.90 -21.56 5.40
N GLY A 152 5.26 -21.46 6.56
CA GLY A 152 5.86 -21.80 7.86
C GLY A 152 6.71 -20.69 8.49
N ILE A 153 6.76 -19.51 7.89
CA ILE A 153 7.39 -18.32 8.50
C ILE A 153 6.36 -17.62 9.38
N LEU A 154 6.74 -17.35 10.63
CA LEU A 154 5.97 -16.52 11.57
C LEU A 154 6.57 -15.12 11.64
N VAL A 155 5.72 -14.11 11.53
CA VAL A 155 6.09 -12.69 11.55
C VAL A 155 5.27 -11.95 12.60
N LEU A 156 5.91 -11.19 13.48
CA LEU A 156 5.26 -10.27 14.40
C LEU A 156 5.25 -8.86 13.79
N ASP A 157 4.06 -8.31 13.63
CA ASP A 157 3.85 -6.96 13.11
C ASP A 157 3.57 -5.99 14.27
N LEU A 158 4.57 -5.19 14.61
CA LEU A 158 4.50 -4.14 15.63
C LEU A 158 4.30 -2.75 15.01
N GLY A 159 4.11 -2.66 13.70
CA GLY A 159 3.90 -1.39 12.98
C GLY A 159 2.56 -0.74 13.32
N LEU A 160 2.50 0.59 13.31
CA LEU A 160 1.29 1.32 13.67
C LEU A 160 0.50 1.83 12.46
N ALA A 161 1.15 2.54 11.53
CA ALA A 161 0.44 3.25 10.47
C ALA A 161 0.42 2.46 9.16
N ILE A 162 1.34 2.74 8.24
CA ILE A 162 1.31 2.20 6.88
C ILE A 162 2.50 1.29 6.59
N ALA A 163 3.73 1.79 6.71
CA ALA A 163 4.91 1.08 6.19
C ALA A 163 5.13 -0.31 6.81
N GLY A 164 5.05 -0.42 8.14
CA GLY A 164 5.13 -1.69 8.85
C GLY A 164 3.98 -2.63 8.47
N PRO A 165 2.72 -2.23 8.70
CA PRO A 165 1.57 -3.06 8.34
C PRO A 165 1.51 -3.46 6.87
N PHE A 166 1.84 -2.57 5.94
CA PHE A 166 1.85 -2.89 4.52
C PHE A 166 2.96 -3.88 4.16
N SER A 167 4.17 -3.71 4.69
CA SER A 167 5.26 -4.66 4.43
C SER A 167 4.93 -6.07 4.93
N THR A 168 4.34 -6.19 6.11
CA THR A 168 3.95 -7.49 6.68
C THR A 168 2.72 -8.09 5.98
N GLN A 169 1.84 -7.26 5.41
CA GLN A 169 0.79 -7.72 4.51
C GLN A 169 1.38 -8.42 3.27
N LEU A 170 2.41 -7.85 2.64
CA LEU A 170 3.07 -8.48 1.51
C LEU A 170 3.67 -9.84 1.90
N LEU A 171 4.20 -9.96 3.11
CA LEU A 171 4.68 -11.26 3.63
C LEU A 171 3.53 -12.25 3.85
N SER A 172 2.37 -11.78 4.35
CA SER A 172 1.17 -12.60 4.46
C SER A 172 0.69 -13.09 3.09
N ASP A 173 0.64 -12.21 2.10
CA ASP A 173 0.25 -12.57 0.73
C ASP A 173 1.21 -13.62 0.12
N LEU A 174 2.47 -13.66 0.56
CA LEU A 174 3.46 -14.67 0.19
C LEU A 174 3.41 -15.93 1.07
N GLY A 175 2.48 -16.02 2.01
CA GLY A 175 2.21 -17.23 2.79
C GLY A 175 2.79 -17.26 4.21
N ALA A 176 3.38 -16.18 4.69
CA ALA A 176 3.77 -16.08 6.08
C ALA A 176 2.53 -16.01 6.99
N THR A 177 2.60 -16.62 8.17
CA THR A 177 1.67 -16.34 9.25
C THR A 177 2.07 -15.03 9.91
N VAL A 178 1.21 -14.02 9.82
CA VAL A 178 1.51 -12.70 10.38
C VAL A 178 0.58 -12.41 11.55
N ILE A 179 1.16 -12.15 12.71
CA ILE A 179 0.42 -11.71 13.91
C ILE A 179 0.61 -10.21 14.08
N LYS A 180 -0.46 -9.47 13.92
CA LYS A 180 -0.52 -8.04 14.19
C LYS A 180 -0.70 -7.82 15.69
N VAL A 181 0.28 -7.20 16.33
CA VAL A 181 0.21 -6.79 17.73
C VAL A 181 -0.36 -5.38 17.81
N ASN A 182 -1.64 -5.27 18.12
CA ASN A 182 -2.31 -4.00 18.28
C ASN A 182 -2.11 -3.43 19.71
N THR A 183 -2.01 -2.11 19.78
CA THR A 183 -2.16 -1.42 21.06
C THR A 183 -3.62 -1.45 21.50
N VAL A 184 -3.89 -1.34 22.80
CA VAL A 184 -5.27 -1.30 23.35
C VAL A 184 -6.06 -0.12 22.77
N TYR A 185 -5.36 0.95 22.37
CA TYR A 185 -5.93 2.15 21.75
C TYR A 185 -5.28 2.39 20.38
N ASP A 186 -5.54 1.51 19.42
CA ASP A 186 -5.03 1.69 18.07
C ASP A 186 -5.94 2.66 17.30
N MET A 187 -5.57 3.93 17.31
CA MET A 187 -6.33 4.98 16.62
C MET A 187 -6.34 4.81 15.08
N PHE A 188 -5.31 4.21 14.49
CA PHE A 188 -5.27 3.99 13.05
C PHE A 188 -6.24 2.90 12.62
N TRP A 189 -6.45 1.90 13.48
CA TRP A 189 -7.39 0.82 13.21
C TRP A 189 -8.84 1.27 13.31
N HIS A 190 -9.15 2.07 14.34
CA HIS A 190 -10.54 2.48 14.58
C HIS A 190 -10.99 3.69 13.76
N SER A 191 -10.06 4.53 13.27
CA SER A 191 -10.42 5.82 12.66
C SER A 191 -10.12 5.92 11.17
N THR A 192 -9.48 4.93 10.56
CA THR A 192 -9.06 5.00 9.17
C THR A 192 -9.26 3.68 8.42
N HIS A 193 -9.50 3.78 7.12
CA HIS A 193 -9.54 2.62 6.22
C HIS A 193 -8.18 1.91 6.05
N ILE A 194 -7.11 2.41 6.66
CA ILE A 194 -5.78 1.78 6.67
C ILE A 194 -5.85 0.36 7.26
N ALA A 195 -6.72 0.13 8.25
CA ALA A 195 -6.95 -1.19 8.81
C ALA A 195 -7.28 -2.22 7.73
N PHE A 196 -8.25 -1.92 6.89
CA PHE A 196 -8.69 -2.81 5.81
C PHE A 196 -7.61 -3.00 4.73
N THR A 197 -6.86 -1.95 4.41
CA THR A 197 -5.94 -1.96 3.28
C THR A 197 -4.57 -2.55 3.59
N ALA A 198 -4.11 -2.47 4.84
CA ALA A 198 -2.75 -2.87 5.22
C ALA A 198 -2.69 -4.08 6.15
N ASN A 199 -3.82 -4.66 6.54
CA ASN A 199 -3.85 -5.75 7.51
C ASN A 199 -4.61 -7.00 7.06
N ARG A 200 -4.97 -7.09 5.80
CA ARG A 200 -5.61 -8.30 5.25
C ARG A 200 -4.74 -9.54 5.46
N GLY A 201 -5.38 -10.66 5.71
CA GLY A 201 -4.73 -11.96 5.83
C GLY A 201 -3.88 -12.15 7.09
N LYS A 202 -3.97 -11.24 8.08
CA LYS A 202 -3.24 -11.35 9.35
C LYS A 202 -4.14 -11.92 10.45
N GLN A 203 -3.50 -12.41 11.50
CA GLN A 203 -4.11 -12.58 12.81
C GLN A 203 -3.91 -11.29 13.62
N SER A 204 -4.75 -11.03 14.61
CA SER A 204 -4.67 -9.83 15.45
C SER A 204 -4.76 -10.19 16.92
N ILE A 205 -3.80 -9.69 17.70
CA ILE A 205 -3.79 -9.74 19.16
C ILE A 205 -3.71 -8.31 19.71
N SER A 206 -4.49 -8.00 20.76
CA SER A 206 -4.44 -6.70 21.42
C SER A 206 -3.74 -6.81 22.77
N ILE A 207 -2.59 -6.15 22.91
CA ILE A 207 -1.72 -6.26 24.09
C ILE A 207 -1.27 -4.87 24.55
N ASN A 208 -1.31 -4.66 25.87
CA ASN A 208 -0.67 -3.51 26.49
C ASN A 208 0.78 -3.82 26.85
N LEU A 209 1.72 -3.53 25.96
CA LEU A 209 3.15 -3.74 26.19
C LEU A 209 3.76 -2.87 27.29
N LYS A 210 3.01 -1.92 27.87
CA LYS A 210 3.42 -1.17 29.06
C LYS A 210 3.05 -1.88 30.37
N ASP A 211 2.18 -2.88 30.31
CA ASP A 211 1.84 -3.74 31.44
C ASP A 211 2.83 -4.93 31.46
N PRO A 212 3.45 -5.27 32.62
CA PRO A 212 4.38 -6.41 32.71
C PRO A 212 3.77 -7.74 32.24
N ARG A 213 2.47 -7.93 32.39
CA ARG A 213 1.77 -9.14 31.91
C ARG A 213 1.70 -9.16 30.39
N GLY A 214 1.45 -8.00 29.76
CA GLY A 214 1.44 -7.88 28.30
C GLY A 214 2.85 -7.99 27.69
N LEU A 215 3.87 -7.58 28.43
CA LEU A 215 5.25 -7.73 27.97
C LEU A 215 5.75 -9.17 28.07
N ALA A 216 5.13 -10.00 28.90
CA ALA A 216 5.49 -11.40 29.09
C ALA A 216 4.87 -12.35 28.03
N VAL A 217 3.93 -11.85 27.24
CA VAL A 217 3.34 -12.56 26.08
C VAL A 217 4.28 -12.49 24.89
#